data_84f8608c53a66ae558669f54ea135235
#
_entry.id   84f8608c53a66ae558669f54ea135235
#
_cell.length_a   1.000
_cell.length_b   1.000
_cell.length_c   1.000
_cell.angle_alpha   90.00
_cell.angle_beta   90.00
_cell.angle_gamma   90.00
#
_symmetry.space_group_name_H-M   'P 1'
#
loop_
_entity.id
_entity.type
_entity.pdbx_description
1 polymer ?
#
loop_
_entity_poly.entity_id
_entity_poly.type
_entity_poly.pdbx_seq_one_letter_code
_entity_poly.pdbx_strand_id
1 'polypeptide(L)'
;VTLAPRIEGLRLRVLRACDASGRDPSAIELLPVSKRQPLALIREAAALGFQRFGENYVQEGADKAAAAPELGFVLLGPLQRNKAKPALQHFVELQSLDRPDLAERLRRLAEELNLVRPVWIQVDLWDEATKLGGCSEADLPALLAALGGDPRLPLQGFMAIPPPDDEGAFARMASLRERLQQDLGRTLRLSMGMSGDLEAAIAAGADQIRIGTAFFGERSR
;
A
#
# COMPACT_ATOMS: atom_id res chain seq x y z
N VAL A 1 -11.73 -17.72 16.65
CA VAL A 1 -12.47 -17.51 15.38
C VAL A 1 -11.47 -17.67 14.26
N THR A 2 -11.67 -18.66 13.41
CA THR A 2 -10.80 -18.96 12.25
C THR A 2 -10.83 -17.81 11.23
N LEU A 3 -9.75 -17.61 10.47
CA LEU A 3 -9.65 -16.56 9.45
C LEU A 3 -10.62 -16.80 8.26
N ALA A 4 -10.88 -18.06 7.91
CA ALA A 4 -11.61 -18.42 6.71
C ALA A 4 -12.99 -17.73 6.57
N PRO A 5 -13.88 -17.70 7.59
CA PRO A 5 -15.16 -17.01 7.46
C PRO A 5 -15.03 -15.48 7.30
N ARG A 6 -14.00 -14.87 7.90
CA ARG A 6 -13.73 -13.43 7.75
C ARG A 6 -13.28 -13.10 6.33
N ILE A 7 -12.39 -13.91 5.78
CA ILE A 7 -11.88 -13.77 4.42
C ILE A 7 -13.02 -13.93 3.41
N GLU A 8 -13.88 -14.93 3.61
CA GLU A 8 -15.04 -15.14 2.74
C GLU A 8 -16.00 -13.96 2.77
N GLY A 9 -16.30 -13.44 3.96
CA GLY A 9 -17.11 -12.23 4.09
C GLY A 9 -16.50 -11.00 3.38
N LEU A 10 -15.17 -10.84 3.46
CA LEU A 10 -14.47 -9.77 2.73
C LEU A 10 -14.51 -9.96 1.21
N ARG A 11 -14.30 -11.19 0.73
CA ARG A 11 -14.41 -11.51 -0.70
C ARG A 11 -15.80 -11.21 -1.24
N LEU A 12 -16.84 -11.57 -0.49
CA LEU A 12 -18.22 -11.27 -0.87
C LEU A 12 -18.49 -9.75 -0.90
N ARG A 13 -17.94 -8.97 0.02
CA ARG A 13 -18.05 -7.51 -0.01
C ARG A 13 -17.38 -6.93 -1.26
N VAL A 14 -16.18 -7.38 -1.59
CA VAL A 14 -15.46 -6.96 -2.81
C VAL A 14 -16.27 -7.30 -4.05
N LEU A 15 -16.78 -8.54 -4.16
CA LEU A 15 -17.60 -8.97 -5.29
C LEU A 15 -18.81 -8.07 -5.48
N ARG A 16 -19.57 -7.78 -4.40
CA ARG A 16 -20.73 -6.89 -4.46
C ARG A 16 -20.38 -5.46 -4.84
N ALA A 17 -19.27 -4.92 -4.32
CA ALA A 17 -18.80 -3.58 -4.65
C ALA A 17 -18.39 -3.49 -6.12
N CYS A 18 -17.72 -4.52 -6.64
CA CYS A 18 -17.34 -4.60 -8.05
C CYS A 18 -18.57 -4.71 -8.98
N ASP A 19 -19.53 -5.57 -8.62
CA ASP A 19 -20.80 -5.72 -9.37
C ASP A 19 -21.54 -4.38 -9.45
N ALA A 20 -21.68 -3.69 -8.31
CA ALA A 20 -22.35 -2.39 -8.24
C ALA A 20 -21.65 -1.27 -9.01
N SER A 21 -20.33 -1.36 -9.21
CA SER A 21 -19.50 -0.33 -9.89
C SER A 21 -19.04 -0.75 -11.30
N GLY A 22 -19.44 -1.92 -11.78
CA GLY A 22 -19.05 -2.43 -13.09
C GLY A 22 -17.54 -2.76 -13.20
N ARG A 23 -16.88 -3.08 -12.08
CA ARG A 23 -15.45 -3.40 -12.05
C ARG A 23 -15.21 -4.91 -12.05
N ASP A 24 -14.09 -5.34 -12.60
CA ASP A 24 -13.64 -6.72 -12.51
C ASP A 24 -13.08 -7.02 -11.10
N PRO A 25 -13.66 -7.97 -10.35
CA PRO A 25 -13.16 -8.37 -9.04
C PRO A 25 -11.70 -8.89 -9.05
N SER A 26 -11.26 -9.47 -10.15
CA SER A 26 -9.89 -9.97 -10.29
C SER A 26 -8.83 -8.85 -10.35
N ALA A 27 -9.26 -7.64 -10.67
CA ALA A 27 -8.39 -6.45 -10.65
C ALA A 27 -8.20 -5.85 -9.25
N ILE A 28 -8.95 -6.34 -8.23
CA ILE A 28 -8.89 -5.82 -6.87
C ILE A 28 -8.01 -6.71 -6.00
N GLU A 29 -6.89 -6.18 -5.55
CA GLU A 29 -6.02 -6.84 -4.58
C GLU A 29 -6.49 -6.55 -3.14
N LEU A 30 -6.79 -7.60 -2.38
CA LEU A 30 -6.92 -7.49 -0.93
C LEU A 30 -5.54 -7.67 -0.30
N LEU A 31 -5.00 -6.63 0.33
CA LEU A 31 -3.73 -6.67 1.06
C LEU A 31 -4.00 -6.77 2.58
N PRO A 32 -3.81 -7.95 3.20
CA PRO A 32 -3.92 -8.09 4.65
C PRO A 32 -2.86 -7.29 5.37
N VAL A 33 -3.26 -6.43 6.34
CA VAL A 33 -2.32 -5.61 7.13
C VAL A 33 -2.02 -6.34 8.43
N SER A 34 -0.82 -6.92 8.51
CA SER A 34 -0.40 -7.86 9.56
C SER A 34 0.38 -7.24 10.71
N LYS A 35 0.43 -5.90 10.78
CA LYS A 35 1.09 -5.20 11.90
C LYS A 35 0.60 -5.71 13.26
N ARG A 36 1.55 -6.03 14.16
CA ARG A 36 1.29 -6.57 15.50
C ARG A 36 0.52 -7.90 15.51
N GLN A 37 0.50 -8.63 14.41
CA GLN A 37 -0.07 -9.98 14.37
C GLN A 37 1.06 -11.03 14.50
N PRO A 38 0.79 -12.15 15.20
CA PRO A 38 1.76 -13.23 15.32
C PRO A 38 1.97 -13.92 13.98
N LEU A 39 3.19 -14.42 13.75
CA LEU A 39 3.56 -15.08 12.50
C LEU A 39 2.71 -16.34 12.20
N ALA A 40 2.27 -17.05 13.25
CA ALA A 40 1.38 -18.20 13.09
C ALA A 40 0.07 -17.83 12.37
N LEU A 41 -0.52 -16.68 12.71
CA LEU A 41 -1.75 -16.19 12.08
C LEU A 41 -1.50 -15.74 10.63
N ILE A 42 -0.32 -15.17 10.36
CA ILE A 42 0.09 -14.80 8.99
C ILE A 42 0.25 -16.04 8.13
N ARG A 43 0.84 -17.12 8.67
CA ARG A 43 0.95 -18.43 7.98
C ARG A 43 -0.41 -19.10 7.76
N GLU A 44 -1.36 -18.94 8.69
CA GLU A 44 -2.75 -19.39 8.46
C GLU A 44 -3.37 -18.64 7.26
N ALA A 45 -3.18 -17.31 7.17
CA ALA A 45 -3.64 -16.53 6.02
C ALA A 45 -2.93 -16.96 4.72
N ALA A 46 -1.64 -17.27 4.78
CA ALA A 46 -0.88 -17.75 3.63
C ALA A 46 -1.43 -19.11 3.11
N ALA A 47 -1.81 -20.01 4.00
CA ALA A 47 -2.46 -21.27 3.63
C ALA A 47 -3.84 -21.06 2.98
N LEU A 48 -4.48 -19.90 3.20
CA LEU A 48 -5.73 -19.48 2.55
C LEU A 48 -5.52 -18.67 1.26
N GLY A 49 -4.27 -18.64 0.76
CA GLY A 49 -3.91 -18.07 -0.55
C GLY A 49 -3.34 -16.64 -0.53
N PHE A 50 -3.06 -16.06 0.63
CA PHE A 50 -2.44 -14.73 0.72
C PHE A 50 -0.92 -14.85 0.81
N GLN A 51 -0.21 -14.25 -0.15
CA GLN A 51 1.26 -14.30 -0.21
C GLN A 51 1.93 -12.96 0.14
N ARG A 52 1.13 -11.89 0.26
CA ARG A 52 1.61 -10.52 0.53
C ARG A 52 0.89 -9.94 1.74
N PHE A 53 1.64 -9.23 2.59
CA PHE A 53 1.13 -8.70 3.85
C PHE A 53 1.66 -7.30 4.09
N GLY A 54 0.77 -6.37 4.46
CA GLY A 54 1.12 -4.99 4.78
C GLY A 54 1.66 -4.84 6.19
N GLU A 55 2.76 -4.09 6.34
CA GLU A 55 3.40 -3.77 7.61
C GLU A 55 3.61 -2.26 7.78
N ASN A 56 3.49 -1.79 9.01
CA ASN A 56 3.67 -0.37 9.29
C ASN A 56 5.06 -0.05 9.84
N TYR A 57 5.76 -1.02 10.39
CA TYR A 57 7.03 -0.80 11.09
C TYR A 57 8.14 -1.59 10.42
N VAL A 58 9.22 -0.90 10.03
CA VAL A 58 10.34 -1.52 9.31
C VAL A 58 10.96 -2.67 10.11
N GLN A 59 11.16 -2.50 11.42
CA GLN A 59 11.78 -3.55 12.22
C GLN A 59 10.88 -4.79 12.31
N GLU A 60 9.62 -4.62 12.64
CA GLU A 60 8.66 -5.73 12.72
C GLU A 60 8.54 -6.49 11.39
N GLY A 61 8.43 -5.75 10.28
CA GLY A 61 8.35 -6.37 8.95
C GLY A 61 9.65 -7.09 8.56
N ALA A 62 10.81 -6.55 8.91
CA ALA A 62 12.10 -7.19 8.68
C ALA A 62 12.25 -8.50 9.47
N ASP A 63 11.85 -8.50 10.75
CA ASP A 63 11.89 -9.69 11.60
C ASP A 63 10.95 -10.79 11.06
N LYS A 64 9.75 -10.41 10.58
CA LYS A 64 8.80 -11.32 9.95
C LYS A 64 9.32 -11.86 8.62
N ALA A 65 9.90 -11.01 7.78
CA ALA A 65 10.49 -11.41 6.50
C ALA A 65 11.66 -12.38 6.70
N ALA A 66 12.48 -12.18 7.73
CA ALA A 66 13.54 -13.12 8.08
C ALA A 66 13.02 -14.47 8.58
N ALA A 67 11.89 -14.47 9.31
CA ALA A 67 11.26 -15.68 9.86
C ALA A 67 10.33 -16.41 8.88
N ALA A 68 9.91 -15.76 7.79
CA ALA A 68 9.05 -16.30 6.75
C ALA A 68 9.49 -15.78 5.35
N PRO A 69 10.65 -16.18 4.85
CA PRO A 69 11.21 -15.68 3.59
C PRO A 69 10.38 -16.08 2.36
N GLU A 70 9.46 -17.03 2.51
CA GLU A 70 8.49 -17.44 1.50
C GLU A 70 7.37 -16.41 1.29
N LEU A 71 7.20 -15.45 2.21
CA LEU A 71 6.13 -14.45 2.18
C LEU A 71 6.66 -13.07 1.80
N GLY A 72 5.84 -12.30 1.09
CA GLY A 72 6.14 -10.92 0.73
C GLY A 72 5.58 -9.92 1.75
N PHE A 73 6.44 -9.04 2.28
CA PHE A 73 5.99 -7.95 3.15
C PHE A 73 6.04 -6.63 2.41
N VAL A 74 4.98 -5.84 2.52
CA VAL A 74 4.78 -4.53 1.87
C VAL A 74 4.83 -3.45 2.94
N LEU A 75 5.72 -2.47 2.80
CA LEU A 75 5.80 -1.37 3.77
C LEU A 75 4.71 -0.32 3.47
N LEU A 76 3.81 -0.13 4.42
CA LEU A 76 2.72 0.85 4.39
C LEU A 76 2.97 2.06 5.29
N GLY A 77 3.73 1.86 6.37
CA GLY A 77 4.00 2.92 7.34
C GLY A 77 5.13 3.85 6.90
N PRO A 78 5.24 5.03 7.53
CA PRO A 78 6.20 6.06 7.13
C PRO A 78 7.64 5.55 7.21
N LEU A 79 8.41 5.82 6.16
CA LEU A 79 9.79 5.38 6.05
C LEU A 79 10.76 6.50 6.42
N GLN A 80 11.45 6.31 7.54
CA GLN A 80 12.56 7.16 7.94
C GLN A 80 13.80 6.88 7.06
N ARG A 81 14.55 7.92 6.72
CA ARG A 81 15.73 7.83 5.85
C ARG A 81 16.80 6.85 6.35
N ASN A 82 17.02 6.77 7.67
CA ASN A 82 17.96 5.83 8.29
C ASN A 82 17.49 4.36 8.23
N LYS A 83 16.20 4.12 7.98
CA LYS A 83 15.60 2.79 7.81
C LYS A 83 15.44 2.36 6.35
N ALA A 84 15.89 3.20 5.39
CA ALA A 84 15.76 2.92 3.96
C ALA A 84 16.49 1.63 3.53
N LYS A 85 17.70 1.37 4.05
CA LYS A 85 18.46 0.15 3.71
C LYS A 85 17.76 -1.14 4.16
N PRO A 86 17.38 -1.33 5.44
CA PRO A 86 16.63 -2.50 5.85
C PRO A 86 15.25 -2.60 5.17
N ALA A 87 14.59 -1.49 4.85
CA ALA A 87 13.35 -1.53 4.09
C ALA A 87 13.53 -2.15 2.71
N LEU A 88 14.54 -1.73 1.93
CA LEU A 88 14.85 -2.31 0.63
C LEU A 88 15.26 -3.80 0.71
N GLN A 89 15.94 -4.21 1.78
CA GLN A 89 16.41 -5.59 1.92
C GLN A 89 15.29 -6.57 2.27
N HIS A 90 14.31 -6.15 3.07
CA HIS A 90 13.33 -7.06 3.66
C HIS A 90 11.91 -6.93 3.09
N PHE A 91 11.58 -5.79 2.48
CA PHE A 91 10.25 -5.60 1.90
C PHE A 91 10.27 -5.82 0.40
N VAL A 92 9.22 -6.45 -0.11
CA VAL A 92 9.05 -6.68 -1.56
C VAL A 92 8.53 -5.45 -2.29
N GLU A 93 7.94 -4.48 -1.54
CA GLU A 93 7.36 -3.26 -2.07
C GLU A 93 7.27 -2.18 -0.97
N LEU A 94 7.41 -0.91 -1.35
CA LEU A 94 7.32 0.24 -0.46
C LEU A 94 6.19 1.17 -0.93
N GLN A 95 5.18 1.43 -0.07
CA GLN A 95 4.02 2.26 -0.44
C GLN A 95 3.99 3.64 0.24
N SER A 96 5.01 3.99 0.98
CA SER A 96 5.06 5.22 1.77
C SER A 96 6.15 6.20 1.33
N LEU A 97 6.47 6.22 0.04
CA LEU A 97 7.39 7.21 -0.50
C LEU A 97 6.69 8.57 -0.60
N ASP A 98 7.19 9.59 0.10
CA ASP A 98 6.48 10.85 0.29
C ASP A 98 7.35 12.10 0.06
N ARG A 99 8.65 11.96 -0.23
CA ARG A 99 9.54 13.11 -0.38
C ARG A 99 10.78 12.82 -1.23
N PRO A 100 11.34 13.85 -1.91
CA PRO A 100 12.45 13.69 -2.85
C PRO A 100 13.75 13.13 -2.23
N ASP A 101 14.12 13.59 -1.03
CA ASP A 101 15.36 13.14 -0.37
C ASP A 101 15.34 11.65 -0.01
N LEU A 102 14.16 11.09 0.26
CA LEU A 102 13.97 9.67 0.46
C LEU A 102 14.05 8.90 -0.87
N ALA A 103 13.46 9.42 -1.95
CA ALA A 103 13.56 8.82 -3.28
C ALA A 103 15.01 8.71 -3.75
N GLU A 104 15.79 9.79 -3.63
CA GLU A 104 17.22 9.79 -3.94
C GLU A 104 18.02 8.80 -3.07
N ARG A 105 17.67 8.70 -1.79
CA ARG A 105 18.32 7.74 -0.89
C ARG A 105 18.00 6.31 -1.28
N LEU A 106 16.75 6.00 -1.61
CA LEU A 106 16.34 4.67 -2.06
C LEU A 106 17.01 4.30 -3.39
N ARG A 107 17.10 5.21 -4.36
CA ARG A 107 17.79 4.96 -5.65
C ARG A 107 19.23 4.55 -5.42
N ARG A 108 20.01 5.35 -4.66
CA ARG A 108 21.41 5.04 -4.35
C ARG A 108 21.56 3.69 -3.66
N LEU A 109 20.69 3.37 -2.71
CA LEU A 109 20.72 2.09 -2.01
C LEU A 109 20.29 0.93 -2.90
N ALA A 110 19.29 1.09 -3.75
CA ALA A 110 18.84 0.06 -4.69
C ALA A 110 19.95 -0.28 -5.69
N GLU A 111 20.73 0.72 -6.14
CA GLU A 111 21.91 0.53 -6.95
C GLU A 111 23.04 -0.18 -6.19
N GLU A 112 23.39 0.30 -5.00
CA GLU A 112 24.43 -0.30 -4.13
C GLU A 112 24.14 -1.78 -3.82
N LEU A 113 22.87 -2.10 -3.56
CA LEU A 113 22.43 -3.44 -3.18
C LEU A 113 22.06 -4.33 -4.38
N ASN A 114 22.07 -3.77 -5.58
CA ASN A 114 21.57 -4.41 -6.81
C ASN A 114 20.16 -5.03 -6.64
N LEU A 115 19.23 -4.25 -6.08
CA LEU A 115 17.86 -4.66 -5.79
C LEU A 115 16.86 -3.89 -6.63
N VAL A 116 15.81 -4.58 -7.06
CA VAL A 116 14.61 -3.95 -7.64
C VAL A 116 13.49 -4.01 -6.61
N ARG A 117 12.90 -2.86 -6.31
CA ARG A 117 11.75 -2.76 -5.37
C ARG A 117 10.69 -1.81 -5.93
N PRO A 118 9.50 -2.31 -6.25
CA PRO A 118 8.37 -1.47 -6.59
C PRO A 118 8.08 -0.44 -5.50
N VAL A 119 7.79 0.78 -5.92
CA VAL A 119 7.44 1.88 -5.01
C VAL A 119 6.09 2.48 -5.39
N TRP A 120 5.41 3.01 -4.39
CA TRP A 120 4.22 3.83 -4.54
C TRP A 120 4.46 5.16 -3.84
N ILE A 121 3.93 6.21 -4.40
CA ILE A 121 3.97 7.51 -3.75
C ILE A 121 2.75 7.61 -2.81
N GLN A 122 3.02 7.86 -1.55
CA GLN A 122 1.96 8.22 -0.61
C GLN A 122 1.60 9.69 -0.84
N VAL A 123 0.32 9.96 -1.13
CA VAL A 123 -0.20 11.30 -1.39
C VAL A 123 -1.09 11.76 -0.26
N ASP A 124 -0.94 13.02 0.11
CA ASP A 124 -1.82 13.75 0.99
C ASP A 124 -2.46 14.92 0.26
N LEU A 125 -3.76 14.84 -0.01
CA LEU A 125 -4.56 15.88 -0.65
C LEU A 125 -5.40 16.69 0.36
N TRP A 126 -5.23 16.46 1.66
CA TRP A 126 -6.15 16.97 2.69
C TRP A 126 -5.52 17.96 3.65
N ASP A 127 -4.20 18.13 3.60
CA ASP A 127 -3.43 19.06 4.45
C ASP A 127 -3.76 18.97 5.95
N GLU A 128 -3.97 17.72 6.44
CA GLU A 128 -4.24 17.50 7.85
C GLU A 128 -2.95 17.48 8.66
N ALA A 129 -2.83 18.37 9.62
CA ALA A 129 -1.66 18.53 10.50
C ALA A 129 -1.31 17.29 11.37
N THR A 130 -2.18 16.28 11.40
CA THR A 130 -2.05 15.08 12.27
C THR A 130 -1.43 13.87 11.59
N LYS A 131 -0.89 14.00 10.38
CA LYS A 131 -0.63 12.85 9.52
C LYS A 131 0.71 12.17 9.62
N LEU A 132 0.57 10.91 9.25
CA LEU A 132 1.60 9.88 9.15
C LEU A 132 2.39 9.95 7.81
N GLY A 133 2.65 11.15 7.29
CA GLY A 133 3.36 11.36 6.01
C GLY A 133 2.40 11.49 4.81
N GLY A 134 2.97 11.77 3.67
CA GLY A 134 2.29 11.98 2.40
C GLY A 134 2.84 13.20 1.67
N CYS A 135 3.01 13.06 0.37
CA CYS A 135 3.43 14.12 -0.52
C CYS A 135 2.23 14.99 -0.88
N SER A 136 2.36 16.31 -0.80
CA SER A 136 1.34 17.20 -1.34
C SER A 136 1.29 17.13 -2.87
N GLU A 137 0.18 17.53 -3.48
CA GLU A 137 0.10 17.61 -4.96
C GLU A 137 1.16 18.54 -5.54
N ALA A 138 1.47 19.63 -4.85
CA ALA A 138 2.49 20.60 -5.28
C ALA A 138 3.91 20.02 -5.29
N ASP A 139 4.21 19.06 -4.41
CA ASP A 139 5.54 18.45 -4.29
C ASP A 139 5.71 17.21 -5.22
N LEU A 140 4.63 16.70 -5.80
CA LEU A 140 4.68 15.53 -6.68
C LEU A 140 5.66 15.66 -7.86
N PRO A 141 5.74 16.79 -8.59
CA PRO A 141 6.71 16.91 -9.68
C PRO A 141 8.15 16.76 -9.22
N ALA A 142 8.52 17.32 -8.06
CA ALA A 142 9.85 17.20 -7.50
C ALA A 142 10.16 15.75 -7.07
N LEU A 143 9.19 15.06 -6.49
CA LEU A 143 9.32 13.67 -6.09
C LEU A 143 9.46 12.73 -7.30
N LEU A 144 8.65 12.93 -8.34
CA LEU A 144 8.73 12.17 -9.58
C LEU A 144 10.08 12.39 -10.30
N ALA A 145 10.58 13.63 -10.32
CA ALA A 145 11.90 13.96 -10.84
C ALA A 145 13.01 13.26 -10.03
N ALA A 146 12.91 13.22 -8.70
CA ALA A 146 13.86 12.52 -7.83
C ALA A 146 13.85 11.00 -8.03
N LEU A 147 12.71 10.38 -8.35
CA LEU A 147 12.64 8.98 -8.77
C LEU A 147 13.31 8.76 -10.12
N GLY A 148 13.22 9.72 -11.03
CA GLY A 148 13.94 9.75 -12.31
C GLY A 148 13.63 8.57 -13.24
N GLY A 149 12.53 7.86 -13.05
CA GLY A 149 12.21 6.66 -13.84
C GLY A 149 13.19 5.49 -13.64
N ASP A 150 13.91 5.44 -12.53
CA ASP A 150 14.88 4.37 -12.25
C ASP A 150 14.21 2.99 -12.29
N PRO A 151 14.65 2.06 -13.16
CA PRO A 151 14.05 0.74 -13.27
C PRO A 151 14.20 -0.13 -12.01
N ARG A 152 15.08 0.25 -11.08
CA ARG A 152 15.21 -0.42 -9.79
C ARG A 152 14.11 -0.04 -8.80
N LEU A 153 13.48 1.12 -9.00
CA LEU A 153 12.35 1.61 -8.20
C LEU A 153 11.11 1.87 -9.10
N PRO A 154 10.54 0.84 -9.73
CA PRO A 154 9.42 1.03 -10.63
C PRO A 154 8.22 1.58 -9.87
N LEU A 155 7.76 2.78 -10.25
CA LEU A 155 6.57 3.40 -9.68
C LEU A 155 5.33 2.58 -10.09
N GLN A 156 4.56 2.07 -9.11
CA GLN A 156 3.34 1.30 -9.36
C GLN A 156 2.09 2.16 -9.36
N GLY A 157 2.09 3.23 -8.57
CA GLY A 157 0.92 4.08 -8.40
C GLY A 157 0.99 4.94 -7.15
N PHE A 158 -0.19 5.25 -6.62
CA PHE A 158 -0.36 6.12 -5.46
C PHE A 158 -1.06 5.41 -4.33
N MET A 159 -0.59 5.66 -3.11
CA MET A 159 -1.23 5.23 -1.88
C MET A 159 -1.81 6.45 -1.17
N ALA A 160 -3.02 6.31 -0.63
CA ALA A 160 -3.64 7.37 0.16
C ALA A 160 -4.37 6.81 1.39
N ILE A 161 -4.37 7.61 2.45
CA ILE A 161 -5.15 7.36 3.67
C ILE A 161 -6.02 8.60 3.88
N PRO A 162 -7.18 8.68 3.24
CA PRO A 162 -8.05 9.84 3.37
C PRO A 162 -8.68 9.95 4.76
N PRO A 163 -9.11 11.17 5.14
CA PRO A 163 -9.94 11.37 6.32
C PRO A 163 -11.22 10.53 6.22
N PRO A 164 -11.69 9.92 7.33
CA PRO A 164 -12.85 9.03 7.30
C PRO A 164 -14.16 9.73 6.89
N ASP A 165 -14.26 11.04 7.14
CA ASP A 165 -15.50 11.81 6.90
C ASP A 165 -15.45 12.60 5.57
N ASP A 166 -14.45 12.37 4.71
CA ASP A 166 -14.34 13.05 3.42
C ASP A 166 -14.87 12.18 2.28
N GLU A 167 -16.15 12.33 1.97
CA GLU A 167 -16.84 11.59 0.90
C GLU A 167 -16.22 11.81 -0.50
N GLY A 168 -15.57 12.95 -0.73
CA GLY A 168 -14.92 13.29 -2.01
C GLY A 168 -13.48 12.79 -2.16
N ALA A 169 -12.89 12.26 -1.10
CA ALA A 169 -11.48 11.95 -1.04
C ALA A 169 -11.02 10.93 -2.10
N PHE A 170 -11.74 9.85 -2.26
CA PHE A 170 -11.41 8.81 -3.24
C PHE A 170 -11.54 9.31 -4.69
N ALA A 171 -12.54 10.15 -4.96
CA ALA A 171 -12.71 10.75 -6.29
C ALA A 171 -11.56 11.70 -6.64
N ARG A 172 -11.08 12.50 -5.67
CA ARG A 172 -9.89 13.35 -5.88
C ARG A 172 -8.63 12.51 -6.19
N MET A 173 -8.44 11.39 -5.50
CA MET A 173 -7.33 10.48 -5.80
C MET A 173 -7.44 9.84 -7.18
N ALA A 174 -8.65 9.45 -7.60
CA ALA A 174 -8.89 8.93 -8.94
C ALA A 174 -8.57 9.98 -10.02
N SER A 175 -9.03 11.22 -9.85
CA SER A 175 -8.74 12.33 -10.76
C SER A 175 -7.25 12.65 -10.84
N LEU A 176 -6.54 12.64 -9.70
CA LEU A 176 -5.08 12.82 -9.68
C LEU A 176 -4.38 11.71 -10.46
N ARG A 177 -4.75 10.44 -10.23
CA ARG A 177 -4.18 9.32 -10.97
C ARG A 177 -4.38 9.48 -12.47
N GLU A 178 -5.58 9.82 -12.93
CA GLU A 178 -5.91 9.97 -14.36
C GLU A 178 -5.02 11.02 -15.03
N ARG A 179 -4.86 12.19 -14.42
CA ARG A 179 -3.97 13.24 -14.91
C ARG A 179 -2.53 12.73 -15.02
N LEU A 180 -2.01 12.13 -13.95
CA LEU A 180 -0.63 11.67 -13.93
C LEU A 180 -0.38 10.45 -14.84
N GLN A 181 -1.37 9.62 -15.09
CA GLN A 181 -1.29 8.57 -16.12
C GLN A 181 -1.10 9.15 -17.52
N GLN A 182 -1.84 10.23 -17.84
CA GLN A 182 -1.71 10.93 -19.12
C GLN A 182 -0.33 11.58 -19.25
N ASP A 183 0.12 12.30 -18.21
CA ASP A 183 1.41 12.99 -18.20
C ASP A 183 2.60 12.02 -18.29
N LEU A 184 2.52 10.89 -17.63
CA LEU A 184 3.61 9.89 -17.58
C LEU A 184 3.50 8.82 -18.67
N GLY A 185 2.41 8.78 -19.46
CA GLY A 185 2.19 7.82 -20.53
C GLY A 185 2.16 6.36 -20.06
N ARG A 186 1.67 6.09 -18.85
CA ARG A 186 1.69 4.75 -18.24
C ARG A 186 0.52 4.54 -17.29
N THR A 187 0.10 3.28 -17.13
CA THR A 187 -0.91 2.91 -16.14
C THR A 187 -0.34 3.02 -14.72
N LEU A 188 -1.13 3.60 -13.83
CA LEU A 188 -0.85 3.74 -12.41
C LEU A 188 -2.01 3.18 -11.58
N ARG A 189 -1.69 2.50 -10.49
CA ARG A 189 -2.66 1.88 -9.59
C ARG A 189 -2.98 2.78 -8.39
N LEU A 190 -4.11 2.53 -7.72
CA LEU A 190 -4.50 3.18 -6.46
C LEU A 190 -4.58 2.17 -5.33
N SER A 191 -3.78 2.38 -4.29
CA SER A 191 -3.88 1.71 -2.99
C SER A 191 -4.61 2.65 -2.03
N MET A 192 -5.91 2.44 -1.87
CA MET A 192 -6.77 3.24 -0.99
C MET A 192 -7.98 2.41 -0.55
N GLY A 193 -8.58 2.79 0.58
CA GLY A 193 -9.68 2.05 1.17
C GLY A 193 -9.22 1.00 2.20
N MET A 194 -10.02 0.85 3.23
CA MET A 194 -9.85 -0.03 4.37
C MET A 194 -11.16 -0.76 4.70
N SER A 195 -11.25 -1.37 5.87
CA SER A 195 -12.42 -2.17 6.28
C SER A 195 -13.75 -1.41 6.30
N GLY A 196 -13.73 -0.10 6.58
CA GLY A 196 -14.93 0.72 6.74
C GLY A 196 -15.42 1.37 5.45
N ASP A 197 -14.59 1.46 4.43
CA ASP A 197 -14.82 2.29 3.23
C ASP A 197 -14.45 1.61 1.92
N LEU A 198 -14.23 0.27 1.95
CA LEU A 198 -13.77 -0.48 0.78
C LEU A 198 -14.71 -0.38 -0.42
N GLU A 199 -16.03 -0.33 -0.18
CA GLU A 199 -17.03 -0.23 -1.24
C GLU A 199 -16.89 1.09 -2.00
N ALA A 200 -16.80 2.20 -1.26
CA ALA A 200 -16.59 3.54 -1.85
C ALA A 200 -15.24 3.65 -2.57
N ALA A 201 -14.18 3.08 -1.98
CA ALA A 201 -12.86 3.06 -2.59
C ALA A 201 -12.85 2.26 -3.92
N ILE A 202 -13.50 1.08 -3.95
CA ILE A 202 -13.62 0.26 -5.17
C ILE A 202 -14.41 1.02 -6.23
N ALA A 203 -15.54 1.63 -5.89
CA ALA A 203 -16.34 2.42 -6.80
C ALA A 203 -15.56 3.60 -7.40
N ALA A 204 -14.67 4.21 -6.62
CA ALA A 204 -13.80 5.30 -7.05
C ALA A 204 -12.52 4.84 -7.78
N GLY A 205 -12.33 3.54 -8.01
CA GLY A 205 -11.22 3.04 -8.81
C GLY A 205 -10.01 2.53 -8.03
N ALA A 206 -10.15 2.17 -6.74
CA ALA A 206 -9.08 1.49 -6.00
C ALA A 206 -8.72 0.15 -6.65
N ASP A 207 -7.43 -0.14 -6.75
CA ASP A 207 -6.89 -1.40 -7.27
C ASP A 207 -6.35 -2.28 -6.13
N GLN A 208 -6.11 -1.69 -4.97
CA GLN A 208 -5.69 -2.40 -3.77
C GLN A 208 -6.41 -1.85 -2.53
N ILE A 209 -6.99 -2.76 -1.75
CA ILE A 209 -7.69 -2.47 -0.48
C ILE A 209 -6.85 -3.04 0.67
N ARG A 210 -6.58 -2.23 1.70
CA ARG A 210 -5.75 -2.61 2.84
C ARG A 210 -6.64 -2.99 4.04
N ILE A 211 -6.63 -4.25 4.43
CA ILE A 211 -7.53 -4.78 5.44
C ILE A 211 -6.76 -5.30 6.67
N GLY A 212 -6.98 -4.69 7.81
CA GLY A 212 -6.42 -5.12 9.09
C GLY A 212 -7.43 -5.86 9.98
N THR A 213 -8.18 -5.13 10.79
CA THR A 213 -9.08 -5.68 11.81
C THR A 213 -10.18 -6.58 11.25
N ALA A 214 -10.78 -6.24 10.10
CA ALA A 214 -11.80 -7.09 9.50
C ALA A 214 -11.24 -8.42 8.99
N PHE A 215 -9.93 -8.48 8.69
CA PHE A 215 -9.26 -9.70 8.25
C PHE A 215 -8.79 -10.55 9.45
N PHE A 216 -7.92 -10.00 10.31
CA PHE A 216 -7.31 -10.73 11.41
C PHE A 216 -8.16 -10.80 12.69
N GLY A 217 -9.15 -9.94 12.82
CA GLY A 217 -9.92 -9.75 14.05
C GLY A 217 -9.37 -8.66 14.95
N GLU A 218 -10.07 -8.45 16.07
CA GLU A 218 -9.57 -7.59 17.14
C GLU A 218 -8.29 -8.18 17.72
N ARG A 219 -7.39 -7.31 18.11
CA ARG A 219 -6.10 -7.72 18.70
C ARG A 219 -6.35 -8.24 20.10
N SER A 220 -5.79 -9.41 20.40
CA SER A 220 -5.64 -9.84 21.79
C SER A 220 -4.77 -8.81 22.53
N ARG A 221 -5.28 -8.24 23.58
CA ARG A 221 -4.53 -7.31 24.45
C ARG A 221 -3.40 -8.01 25.15
#